data_8608df1a8f1938e98a5de228ce558a82
#
_entry.id   8608df1a8f1938e98a5de228ce558a82
#
_cell.length_a   1.000
_cell.length_b   1.000
_cell.length_c   1.000
_cell.angle_alpha   90.00
_cell.angle_beta   90.00
_cell.angle_gamma   90.00
#
_symmetry.space_group_name_H-M   'P 1'
#
loop_
_entity.id
_entity.type
_entity.pdbx_description
1 polymer ?
#
loop_
_entity_poly.entity_id
_entity_poly.type
_entity_poly.pdbx_seq_one_letter_code
_entity_poly.pdbx_strand_id
1 'polypeptide(L)'
;MNRNEALFARAQKTIPGGVNSPVRAFRSVGGTPRFFARGAGPRVWDADGQSYLDYVGSWGPLIVGHAHPEVVRAVQAAAANGLSFGAPTEGEVDLAELLVELVPSLDLVRLVSSGTEATMSAIRLARGYTGRDALIKFEGCYH
;
A
#
# COMPACT_ATOMS: atom_id res chain seq x y z
N MET A 1 13.61 18.04 -21.71
CA MET A 1 13.02 17.59 -20.44
C MET A 1 11.84 16.71 -20.79
N ASN A 2 11.88 15.45 -20.42
CA ASN A 2 10.77 14.53 -20.62
C ASN A 2 9.67 14.75 -19.58
N ARG A 3 8.54 14.06 -19.70
CA ARG A 3 7.39 14.26 -18.81
C ARG A 3 7.68 13.79 -17.37
N ASN A 4 8.45 12.73 -17.18
CA ASN A 4 8.89 12.29 -15.85
C ASN A 4 9.74 13.36 -15.15
N GLU A 5 10.70 13.98 -15.86
CA GLU A 5 11.53 15.07 -15.32
C GLU A 5 10.69 16.31 -14.96
N ALA A 6 9.75 16.68 -15.82
CA ALA A 6 8.85 17.80 -15.57
C ALA A 6 7.95 17.57 -14.35
N LEU A 7 7.41 16.35 -14.18
CA LEU A 7 6.62 15.97 -13.02
C LEU A 7 7.45 15.98 -11.75
N PHE A 8 8.68 15.48 -11.79
CA PHE A 8 9.56 15.48 -10.62
C PHE A 8 9.93 16.90 -10.19
N ALA A 9 10.30 17.77 -11.13
CA ALA A 9 10.58 19.17 -10.85
C ALA A 9 9.37 19.92 -10.24
N ARG A 10 8.15 19.57 -10.67
CA ARG A 10 6.91 20.11 -10.06
C ARG A 10 6.70 19.54 -8.66
N ALA A 11 6.86 18.24 -8.47
CA ALA A 11 6.68 17.57 -7.18
C ALA A 11 7.63 18.13 -6.11
N GLN A 12 8.89 18.42 -6.47
CA GLN A 12 9.88 18.99 -5.55
C GLN A 12 9.49 20.37 -4.99
N LYS A 13 8.57 21.08 -5.64
CA LYS A 13 8.09 22.39 -5.16
C LYS A 13 7.06 22.28 -4.03
N THR A 14 6.39 21.14 -3.91
CA THR A 14 5.24 20.98 -3.01
C THR A 14 5.32 19.73 -2.12
N ILE A 15 6.18 18.79 -2.47
CA ILE A 15 6.36 17.53 -1.73
C ILE A 15 7.82 17.43 -1.28
N PRO A 16 8.12 17.23 0.00
CA PRO A 16 9.48 17.05 0.50
C PRO A 16 10.23 15.95 -0.26
N GLY A 17 11.34 16.32 -0.93
CA GLY A 17 12.09 15.38 -1.78
C GLY A 17 11.40 14.96 -3.07
N GLY A 18 10.23 15.56 -3.40
CA GLY A 18 9.45 15.26 -4.61
C GLY A 18 8.69 13.94 -4.59
N VAL A 19 8.63 13.25 -3.44
CA VAL A 19 7.99 11.93 -3.29
C VAL A 19 7.35 11.78 -1.91
N ASN A 20 6.28 10.98 -1.81
CA ASN A 20 5.60 10.69 -0.55
C ASN A 20 6.22 9.50 0.22
N SER A 21 7.27 8.90 -0.32
CA SER A 21 8.08 7.89 0.37
C SER A 21 9.54 8.02 -0.05
N PRO A 22 10.49 8.12 0.91
CA PRO A 22 11.91 8.39 0.62
C PRO A 22 12.55 7.40 -0.36
N VAL A 23 12.17 6.13 -0.32
CA VAL A 23 12.70 5.10 -1.23
C VAL A 23 12.37 5.36 -2.70
N ARG A 24 11.31 6.14 -2.99
CA ARG A 24 10.89 6.49 -4.36
C ARG A 24 11.69 7.65 -4.97
N ALA A 25 12.54 8.32 -4.18
CA ALA A 25 13.31 9.49 -4.63
C ALA A 25 14.53 9.14 -5.47
N PHE A 26 14.85 7.88 -5.66
CA PHE A 26 16.02 7.39 -6.42
C PHE A 26 17.38 7.86 -5.89
N ARG A 27 17.46 8.36 -4.65
CA ARG A 27 18.70 8.90 -4.08
C ARG A 27 19.84 7.89 -4.04
N SER A 28 19.53 6.63 -3.77
CA SER A 28 20.52 5.54 -3.68
C SER A 28 20.92 4.96 -5.03
N VAL A 29 20.10 5.14 -6.07
CA VAL A 29 20.32 4.54 -7.39
C VAL A 29 20.58 5.58 -8.48
N GLY A 30 20.32 6.86 -8.19
CA GLY A 30 20.48 7.96 -9.14
C GLY A 30 19.37 8.02 -10.20
N GLY A 31 19.38 9.09 -10.99
CA GLY A 31 18.40 9.34 -12.03
C GLY A 31 17.12 10.02 -11.55
N THR A 32 16.12 10.07 -12.43
CA THR A 32 14.82 10.68 -12.16
C THR A 32 13.79 9.60 -11.85
N PRO A 33 12.99 9.74 -10.77
CA PRO A 33 11.89 8.84 -10.46
C PRO A 33 10.91 8.72 -11.63
N ARG A 34 10.36 7.52 -11.83
CA ARG A 34 9.33 7.28 -12.84
C ARG A 34 7.95 7.53 -12.24
N PHE A 35 7.14 8.30 -12.96
CA PHE A 35 5.76 8.59 -12.61
C PHE A 35 4.87 7.67 -13.44
N PHE A 36 4.29 6.66 -12.82
CA PHE A 36 3.44 5.70 -13.53
C PHE A 36 2.06 6.28 -13.77
N ALA A 37 1.56 6.10 -15.00
CA ALA A 37 0.25 6.57 -15.44
C ALA A 37 -0.80 5.46 -15.44
N ARG A 38 -0.39 4.20 -15.65
CA ARG A 38 -1.28 3.03 -15.65
C ARG A 38 -0.53 1.73 -15.40
N GLY A 39 -1.27 0.71 -15.00
CA GLY A 39 -0.80 -0.67 -14.92
C GLY A 39 -1.86 -1.63 -15.48
N ALA A 40 -1.41 -2.76 -16.03
CA ALA A 40 -2.28 -3.84 -16.47
C ALA A 40 -1.52 -5.18 -16.41
N GLY A 41 -2.06 -6.18 -15.73
CA GLY A 41 -1.39 -7.46 -15.51
C GLY A 41 0.03 -7.25 -14.93
N PRO A 42 1.08 -7.80 -15.55
CA PRO A 42 2.45 -7.69 -15.05
C PRO A 42 3.18 -6.41 -15.49
N ARG A 43 2.51 -5.46 -16.11
CA ARG A 43 3.15 -4.28 -16.70
C ARG A 43 2.64 -2.98 -16.14
N VAL A 44 3.54 -2.00 -16.09
CA VAL A 44 3.26 -0.59 -15.79
C VAL A 44 3.76 0.30 -16.91
N TRP A 45 3.15 1.45 -17.10
CA TRP A 45 3.56 2.48 -18.07
C TRP A 45 3.78 3.80 -17.34
N ASP A 46 4.92 4.41 -17.61
CA ASP A 46 5.21 5.72 -17.06
C ASP A 46 4.51 6.86 -17.82
N ALA A 47 4.72 8.08 -17.34
CA ALA A 47 4.13 9.28 -17.91
C ALA A 47 4.62 9.61 -19.34
N ASP A 48 5.77 9.05 -19.75
CA ASP A 48 6.29 9.17 -21.11
C ASP A 48 5.80 8.03 -22.03
N GLY A 49 4.99 7.10 -21.50
CA GLY A 49 4.43 5.97 -22.24
C GLY A 49 5.35 4.76 -22.34
N GLN A 50 6.52 4.80 -21.72
CA GLN A 50 7.44 3.66 -21.68
C GLN A 50 6.87 2.55 -20.78
N SER A 51 6.88 1.31 -21.25
CA SER A 51 6.39 0.16 -20.48
C SER A 51 7.53 -0.59 -19.78
N TYR A 52 7.20 -1.12 -18.61
CA TYR A 52 8.10 -1.92 -17.77
C TYR A 52 7.38 -3.17 -17.29
N LEU A 53 8.14 -4.25 -17.06
CA LEU A 53 7.65 -5.38 -16.25
C LEU A 53 7.75 -4.97 -14.78
N ASP A 54 6.67 -5.15 -14.04
CA ASP A 54 6.64 -4.83 -12.62
C ASP A 54 6.98 -6.05 -11.77
N TYR A 55 8.21 -6.09 -11.27
CA TYR A 55 8.67 -7.09 -10.31
C TYR A 55 8.48 -6.65 -8.85
N VAL A 56 7.94 -5.47 -8.62
CA VAL A 56 7.74 -4.91 -7.29
C VAL A 56 6.35 -5.25 -6.74
N GLY A 57 5.34 -5.30 -7.62
CA GLY A 57 3.97 -5.65 -7.25
C GLY A 57 3.40 -4.81 -6.10
N SER A 58 3.71 -3.49 -6.10
CA SER A 58 3.34 -2.55 -5.03
C SER A 58 3.80 -2.99 -3.62
N TRP A 59 4.97 -3.64 -3.55
CA TRP A 59 5.57 -4.19 -2.33
C TRP A 59 4.78 -5.35 -1.71
N GLY A 60 4.15 -6.17 -2.57
CA GLY A 60 3.49 -7.41 -2.20
C GLY A 60 1.97 -7.51 -2.41
N PRO A 61 1.16 -6.45 -2.30
CA PRO A 61 -0.30 -6.60 -2.35
C PRO A 61 -0.88 -6.92 -3.73
N LEU A 62 -0.16 -6.70 -4.83
CA LEU A 62 -0.65 -6.97 -6.19
C LEU A 62 -0.48 -8.43 -6.62
N ILE A 63 -1.07 -9.37 -5.89
CA ILE A 63 -0.96 -10.82 -6.13
C ILE A 63 -1.48 -11.22 -7.52
N VAL A 64 -2.56 -10.59 -7.98
CA VAL A 64 -3.19 -10.86 -9.29
C VAL A 64 -2.77 -9.87 -10.38
N GLY A 65 -1.76 -9.04 -10.11
CA GLY A 65 -1.29 -8.00 -11.02
C GLY A 65 -2.14 -6.74 -11.04
N HIS A 66 -1.76 -5.81 -11.91
CA HIS A 66 -2.43 -4.52 -12.03
C HIS A 66 -3.78 -4.63 -12.73
N ALA A 67 -4.74 -3.87 -12.23
CA ALA A 67 -6.07 -3.67 -12.85
C ALA A 67 -6.77 -5.00 -13.22
N HIS A 68 -6.70 -6.00 -12.34
CA HIS A 68 -7.41 -7.27 -12.57
C HIS A 68 -8.91 -7.00 -12.79
N PRO A 69 -9.52 -7.50 -13.89
CA PRO A 69 -10.87 -7.10 -14.28
C PRO A 69 -11.95 -7.36 -13.23
N GLU A 70 -11.86 -8.48 -12.51
CA GLU A 70 -12.83 -8.80 -11.46
C GLU A 70 -12.68 -7.88 -10.25
N VAL A 71 -11.44 -7.58 -9.85
CA VAL A 71 -11.16 -6.65 -8.75
C VAL A 71 -11.67 -5.25 -9.11
N VAL A 72 -11.39 -4.78 -10.33
CA VAL A 72 -11.86 -3.47 -10.79
C VAL A 72 -13.39 -3.40 -10.78
N ARG A 73 -14.08 -4.44 -11.27
CA ARG A 73 -15.56 -4.48 -11.23
C ARG A 73 -16.10 -4.46 -9.81
N ALA A 74 -15.52 -5.24 -8.91
CA ALA A 74 -15.94 -5.27 -7.50
C ALA A 74 -15.76 -3.90 -6.83
N VAL A 75 -14.61 -3.26 -7.05
CA VAL A 75 -14.34 -1.90 -6.51
C VAL A 75 -15.34 -0.87 -7.07
N GLN A 76 -15.62 -0.90 -8.38
CA GLN A 76 -16.59 -0.01 -9.01
C GLN A 76 -17.99 -0.20 -8.44
N ALA A 77 -18.42 -1.45 -8.25
CA ALA A 77 -19.72 -1.76 -7.67
C ALA A 77 -19.82 -1.28 -6.21
N ALA A 78 -18.80 -1.53 -5.40
CA ALA A 78 -18.76 -1.06 -4.02
C ALA A 78 -18.73 0.48 -3.93
N ALA A 79 -17.95 1.14 -4.78
CA ALA A 79 -17.84 2.59 -4.82
C ALA A 79 -19.15 3.29 -5.16
N ALA A 80 -19.99 2.67 -5.99
CA ALA A 80 -21.32 3.19 -6.34
C ALA A 80 -22.28 3.29 -5.13
N ASN A 81 -22.03 2.50 -4.08
CA ASN A 81 -22.82 2.52 -2.84
C ASN A 81 -22.27 3.48 -1.77
N GLY A 82 -21.11 4.10 -2.02
CA GLY A 82 -20.43 5.00 -1.10
C GLY A 82 -19.03 4.52 -0.71
N LEU A 83 -18.16 5.46 -0.40
CA LEU A 83 -16.73 5.20 -0.12
C LEU A 83 -16.37 5.30 1.36
N SER A 84 -17.28 5.87 2.20
CA SER A 84 -17.03 6.02 3.63
C SER A 84 -18.34 6.34 4.35
N PHE A 85 -18.59 5.66 5.47
CA PHE A 85 -19.86 5.82 6.20
C PHE A 85 -19.68 6.32 7.64
N GLY A 86 -18.45 6.30 8.18
CA GLY A 86 -18.21 6.56 9.60
C GLY A 86 -18.93 5.56 10.52
N ALA A 87 -19.27 4.37 10.01
CA ALA A 87 -20.02 3.31 10.68
C ALA A 87 -19.51 1.94 10.17
N PRO A 88 -19.76 0.83 10.90
CA PRO A 88 -19.45 -0.51 10.43
C PRO A 88 -20.16 -0.86 9.12
N THR A 89 -19.53 -1.71 8.32
CA THR A 89 -20.07 -2.18 7.04
C THR A 89 -20.08 -3.72 6.98
N GLU A 90 -20.97 -4.28 6.17
CA GLU A 90 -21.04 -5.72 5.95
C GLU A 90 -19.73 -6.27 5.38
N GLY A 91 -19.11 -5.56 4.43
CA GLY A 91 -17.84 -5.99 3.83
C GLY A 91 -16.66 -6.08 4.81
N GLU A 92 -16.67 -5.35 5.92
CA GLU A 92 -15.68 -5.51 7.00
C GLU A 92 -15.87 -6.85 7.73
N VAL A 93 -17.12 -7.23 7.95
CA VAL A 93 -17.47 -8.51 8.61
C VAL A 93 -17.06 -9.67 7.70
N ASP A 94 -17.49 -9.64 6.43
CA ASP A 94 -17.16 -10.67 5.44
C ASP A 94 -15.65 -10.89 5.31
N LEU A 95 -14.88 -9.79 5.27
CA LEU A 95 -13.42 -9.87 5.19
C LEU A 95 -12.80 -10.44 6.46
N ALA A 96 -13.29 -10.05 7.64
CA ALA A 96 -12.80 -10.56 8.92
C ALA A 96 -13.07 -12.05 9.07
N GLU A 97 -14.27 -12.52 8.72
CA GLU A 97 -14.65 -13.93 8.73
C GLU A 97 -13.78 -14.76 7.77
N LEU A 98 -13.58 -14.27 6.54
CA LEU A 98 -12.69 -14.92 5.57
C LEU A 98 -11.24 -15.03 6.08
N LEU A 99 -10.72 -14.01 6.73
CA LEU A 99 -9.37 -14.02 7.30
C LEU A 99 -9.23 -15.05 8.43
N VAL A 100 -10.22 -15.15 9.32
CA VAL A 100 -10.25 -16.16 10.39
C VAL A 100 -10.35 -17.57 9.81
N GLU A 101 -11.15 -17.78 8.77
CA GLU A 101 -11.25 -19.06 8.09
C GLU A 101 -9.93 -19.50 7.43
N LEU A 102 -9.26 -18.58 6.73
CA LEU A 102 -8.06 -18.88 5.95
C LEU A 102 -6.77 -18.97 6.77
N VAL A 103 -6.72 -18.32 7.94
CA VAL A 103 -5.52 -18.22 8.77
C VAL A 103 -5.78 -18.84 10.14
N PRO A 104 -5.41 -20.13 10.35
CA PRO A 104 -5.79 -20.89 11.56
C PRO A 104 -5.29 -20.31 12.90
N SER A 105 -4.34 -19.38 12.87
CA SER A 105 -3.82 -18.71 14.07
C SER A 105 -4.57 -17.43 14.45
N LEU A 106 -5.60 -17.05 13.69
CA LEU A 106 -6.41 -15.86 13.96
C LEU A 106 -7.74 -16.25 14.59
N ASP A 107 -8.01 -15.74 15.79
CA ASP A 107 -9.32 -15.82 16.44
C ASP A 107 -10.15 -14.54 16.22
N LEU A 108 -9.46 -13.38 16.17
CA LEU A 108 -10.06 -12.07 16.00
C LEU A 108 -9.21 -11.21 15.05
N VAL A 109 -9.87 -10.38 14.26
CA VAL A 109 -9.22 -9.50 13.29
C VAL A 109 -9.62 -8.04 13.53
N ARG A 110 -8.64 -7.16 13.51
CA ARG A 110 -8.84 -5.71 13.44
C ARG A 110 -8.21 -5.16 12.18
N LEU A 111 -9.03 -4.60 11.32
CA LEU A 111 -8.59 -3.94 10.09
C LEU A 111 -8.06 -2.53 10.39
N VAL A 112 -7.02 -2.14 9.69
CA VAL A 112 -6.39 -0.81 9.72
C VAL A 112 -6.02 -0.39 8.30
N SER A 113 -5.67 0.89 8.10
CA SER A 113 -5.45 1.45 6.76
C SER A 113 -3.99 1.35 6.27
N SER A 114 -3.03 0.94 7.11
CA SER A 114 -1.62 0.84 6.72
C SER A 114 -0.83 -0.14 7.58
N GLY A 115 0.32 -0.60 7.06
CA GLY A 115 1.26 -1.42 7.83
C GLY A 115 1.80 -0.71 9.07
N THR A 116 2.01 0.59 8.99
CA THR A 116 2.41 1.41 10.15
C THR A 116 1.36 1.37 11.25
N GLU A 117 0.08 1.51 10.92
CA GLU A 117 -1.01 1.40 11.90
C GLU A 117 -1.13 -0.01 12.47
N ALA A 118 -0.92 -1.04 11.63
CA ALA A 118 -0.92 -2.43 12.08
C ALA A 118 0.19 -2.69 13.10
N THR A 119 1.42 -2.31 12.80
CA THR A 119 2.56 -2.49 13.72
C THR A 119 2.43 -1.66 14.99
N MET A 120 1.97 -0.41 14.89
CA MET A 120 1.67 0.43 16.04
C MET A 120 0.61 -0.21 16.95
N SER A 121 -0.45 -0.73 16.38
CA SER A 121 -1.53 -1.41 17.12
C SER A 121 -1.04 -2.72 17.75
N ALA A 122 -0.23 -3.51 17.05
CA ALA A 122 0.36 -4.75 17.56
C ALA A 122 1.30 -4.47 18.76
N ILE A 123 2.14 -3.44 18.70
CA ILE A 123 3.00 -3.03 19.81
C ILE A 123 2.18 -2.61 21.03
N ARG A 124 1.14 -1.82 20.83
CA ARG A 124 0.24 -1.40 21.92
C ARG A 124 -0.47 -2.60 22.55
N LEU A 125 -0.97 -3.52 21.74
CA LEU A 125 -1.61 -4.74 22.21
C LEU A 125 -0.65 -5.61 23.00
N ALA A 126 0.56 -5.84 22.48
CA ALA A 126 1.59 -6.63 23.16
C ALA A 126 1.97 -6.04 24.52
N ARG A 127 2.18 -4.74 24.59
CA ARG A 127 2.47 -4.04 25.86
C ARG A 127 1.31 -4.10 26.85
N GLY A 128 0.08 -3.85 26.37
CA GLY A 128 -1.11 -3.91 27.20
C GLY A 128 -1.38 -5.31 27.77
N TYR A 129 -1.17 -6.34 26.96
CA TYR A 129 -1.37 -7.73 27.37
C TYR A 129 -0.29 -8.23 28.33
N THR A 130 0.98 -7.90 28.10
CA THR A 130 2.11 -8.41 28.87
C THR A 130 2.50 -7.54 30.06
N GLY A 131 2.10 -6.28 30.10
CA GLY A 131 2.56 -5.28 31.06
C GLY A 131 4.04 -4.91 30.89
N ARG A 132 4.67 -5.21 29.73
CA ARG A 132 6.09 -4.97 29.46
C ARG A 132 6.26 -3.82 28.48
N ASP A 133 7.21 -2.92 28.77
CA ASP A 133 7.49 -1.76 27.90
C ASP A 133 8.54 -2.04 26.85
N ALA A 134 9.52 -2.91 27.15
CA ALA A 134 10.63 -3.18 26.26
C ALA A 134 10.21 -3.96 25.00
N LEU A 135 10.77 -3.56 23.86
CA LEU A 135 10.59 -4.20 22.56
C LEU A 135 11.96 -4.47 21.93
N ILE A 136 12.14 -5.66 21.37
CA ILE A 136 13.31 -6.00 20.57
C ILE A 136 12.95 -5.81 19.10
N LYS A 137 13.74 -5.02 18.38
CA LYS A 137 13.62 -4.81 16.94
C LYS A 137 14.98 -5.01 16.28
N PHE A 138 15.01 -5.73 15.15
CA PHE A 138 16.22 -5.82 14.35
C PHE A 138 16.50 -4.48 13.66
N GLU A 139 17.79 -4.09 13.60
CA GLU A 139 18.22 -2.91 12.89
C GLU A 139 17.89 -3.03 11.38
N GLY A 140 17.50 -1.93 10.76
CA GLY A 140 17.16 -1.89 9.35
C GLY A 140 15.76 -2.41 8.97
N CYS A 141 14.97 -2.95 9.90
CA CYS A 141 13.58 -3.32 9.63
C CYS A 141 12.72 -2.07 9.36
N TYR A 142 11.85 -2.15 8.33
CA TYR A 142 11.15 -1.01 7.79
C TYR A 142 10.09 -0.42 8.74
N HIS A 143 9.19 -1.20 9.26
CA HIS A 143 8.14 -0.74 10.20
C HIS A 143 8.52 -0.90 11.66
#